data_19996f3dbcecd3ebbbe6a3ca92ea6c9a
#
_entry.id   19996f3dbcecd3ebbbe6a3ca92ea6c9a
#
_cell.length_a   1.000
_cell.length_b   1.000
_cell.length_c   1.000
_cell.angle_alpha   90.00
_cell.angle_beta   90.00
_cell.angle_gamma   90.00
#
_symmetry.space_group_name_H-M   'P 1'
#
loop_
_entity.id
_entity.type
_entity.pdbx_description
1 polymer ?
#
loop_
_entity_poly.entity_id
_entity_poly.type
_entity_poly.pdbx_seq_one_letter_code
_entity_poly.pdbx_strand_id
1 'polypeptide(L)'
;MDKKIIIGAIIVVIAIIGIGAFALGGKNTKHAPDELVTCVAAHGEEPEFGFDPMHGWGYHDSGTEPLIQSTILKRDANNSFVNDLATNYTISSDYKEYTVNIRDDVKFTDGNKLTAKDVAFSYNKSKELGEGADLSSLKEVKAEGDTKVVFTLNKSDSTFINKLTDVGIVPEANYNADNYGKNPIGSGPYKLVQWDKGQQFILEKNPDYYGKQPYFKKITNLFLDPDAAFAAVKNGDVDIAEVPVSYANQTVKGFHLEYFDSIDVRGISLPTQNNTGKTIGDDNLTYGNNVTADPAIREALNVGINRQKLVDGSLNGFGNVSYTGVASQLPWAYESTFKDGNVDQAKSILANAGWKDTNGDGIVDKNGKPASFSIYYNSKASERQAIAVAVAEQAKEIGIDIKPVGGSWDDMDPIKFQEGIVWGFGSADPCEIEHQYDSRVAGQGYDNPEILNDSAVDASIDSAMGQELNASYSTWSQAARQANSHYPFIWIGTMDYTYFVNDTLNISNSTHLIYPHGGDIWGNIYDWKRIDSNQTKK
;
A
#
# COMPACT_ATOMS: atom_id res chain seq x y z
N MET A 1 -32.66 -23.18 36.75
CA MET A 1 -31.33 -23.79 36.57
C MET A 1 -30.46 -22.78 35.80
N ASP A 2 -29.58 -22.18 36.55
CA ASP A 2 -28.84 -20.99 36.16
C ASP A 2 -27.73 -21.28 35.15
N LYS A 3 -27.72 -20.61 34.02
CA LYS A 3 -26.54 -20.53 33.14
C LYS A 3 -25.70 -19.32 33.56
N LYS A 4 -24.65 -19.55 34.29
CA LYS A 4 -23.61 -18.56 34.59
C LYS A 4 -22.86 -18.23 33.30
N ILE A 5 -23.01 -17.00 32.84
CA ILE A 5 -22.18 -16.40 31.81
C ILE A 5 -20.82 -16.11 32.46
N ILE A 6 -19.81 -16.83 32.06
CA ILE A 6 -18.42 -16.53 32.42
C ILE A 6 -17.93 -15.47 31.45
N ILE A 7 -17.90 -14.23 31.88
CA ILE A 7 -17.17 -13.15 31.20
C ILE A 7 -15.70 -13.35 31.57
N GLY A 8 -14.95 -13.94 30.66
CA GLY A 8 -13.50 -14.00 30.75
C GLY A 8 -12.90 -12.63 30.45
N ALA A 9 -12.54 -11.91 31.49
CA ALA A 9 -11.67 -10.75 31.36
C ALA A 9 -10.28 -11.27 30.94
N ILE A 10 -9.89 -11.02 29.70
CA ILE A 10 -8.51 -11.21 29.25
C ILE A 10 -7.70 -10.08 29.89
N ILE A 11 -7.05 -10.37 31.00
CA ILE A 11 -6.01 -9.50 31.55
C ILE A 11 -4.78 -9.74 30.67
N VAL A 12 -4.51 -8.80 29.76
CA VAL A 12 -3.23 -8.74 29.04
C VAL A 12 -2.15 -8.40 30.06
N VAL A 13 -1.45 -9.39 30.54
CA VAL A 13 -0.25 -9.19 31.35
C VAL A 13 0.87 -8.83 30.40
N ILE A 14 1.12 -7.54 30.24
CA ILE A 14 2.34 -7.05 29.61
C ILE A 14 3.49 -7.43 30.55
N ALA A 15 4.21 -8.48 30.23
CA ALA A 15 5.44 -8.83 30.92
C ALA A 15 6.54 -7.82 30.53
N ILE A 16 6.57 -6.69 31.22
CA ILE A 16 7.69 -5.75 31.16
C ILE A 16 8.85 -6.37 31.94
N ILE A 17 9.73 -7.09 31.27
CA ILE A 17 11.01 -7.53 31.84
C ILE A 17 12.01 -6.41 31.58
N GLY A 18 12.38 -5.70 32.63
CA GLY A 18 13.57 -4.86 32.67
C GLY A 18 13.35 -3.36 32.81
N ILE A 19 12.63 -2.91 33.83
CA ILE A 19 12.70 -1.50 34.25
C ILE A 19 13.80 -1.38 35.31
N GLY A 20 15.01 -1.00 34.87
CA GLY A 20 15.99 -0.38 35.72
C GLY A 20 15.56 1.07 36.00
N ALA A 21 15.05 1.34 37.20
CA ALA A 21 14.72 2.70 37.62
C ALA A 21 15.95 3.59 37.63
N PHE A 22 16.02 4.56 36.73
CA PHE A 22 16.83 5.76 36.90
C PHE A 22 15.91 6.97 36.88
N ALA A 23 15.56 7.42 38.09
CA ALA A 23 14.93 8.71 38.31
C ALA A 23 16.03 9.78 38.27
N LEU A 24 16.06 10.57 37.21
CA LEU A 24 16.62 11.92 37.21
C LEU A 24 15.91 12.76 36.14
N GLY A 25 15.00 13.58 36.58
CA GLY A 25 14.57 14.88 36.08
C GLY A 25 14.39 15.08 34.57
N GLY A 26 13.29 14.60 33.99
CA GLY A 26 12.83 15.00 32.65
C GLY A 26 11.43 14.43 32.42
N LYS A 27 10.46 15.28 32.19
CA LYS A 27 9.06 14.91 32.07
C LYS A 27 8.80 14.08 30.80
N ASN A 28 8.10 12.94 30.95
CA ASN A 28 7.18 12.31 30.02
C ASN A 28 7.69 11.31 28.95
N THR A 29 8.80 10.63 29.13
CA THR A 29 9.01 9.37 28.38
C THR A 29 9.14 8.20 29.35
N LYS A 30 8.33 7.15 29.16
CA LYS A 30 8.44 5.89 29.91
C LYS A 30 9.62 5.02 29.41
N HIS A 31 10.23 5.41 28.29
CA HIS A 31 11.25 4.64 27.58
C HIS A 31 12.65 5.28 27.71
N ALA A 32 13.69 4.47 27.55
CA ALA A 32 15.05 4.99 27.53
C ALA A 32 15.26 5.96 26.33
N PRO A 33 16.17 6.96 26.45
CA PRO A 33 16.33 7.97 25.40
C PRO A 33 16.72 7.41 24.03
N ASP A 34 17.37 6.28 23.99
CA ASP A 34 17.84 5.58 22.78
C ASP A 34 16.97 4.36 22.38
N GLU A 35 15.82 4.22 23.02
CA GLU A 35 14.76 3.27 22.66
C GLU A 35 13.57 3.99 22.05
N LEU A 36 12.90 3.32 21.08
CA LEU A 36 11.70 3.77 20.41
C LEU A 36 10.63 2.67 20.53
N VAL A 37 9.45 3.02 20.99
CA VAL A 37 8.29 2.12 21.03
C VAL A 37 7.23 2.65 20.07
N THR A 38 6.80 1.81 19.14
CA THR A 38 5.96 2.22 18.02
C THR A 38 4.76 1.28 17.85
N CYS A 39 3.77 1.75 17.10
CA CYS A 39 2.68 0.97 16.55
C CYS A 39 2.40 1.52 15.15
N VAL A 40 3.27 1.23 14.17
CA VAL A 40 3.24 1.85 12.83
C VAL A 40 3.50 0.85 11.70
N ALA A 41 4.22 -0.26 11.95
CA ALA A 41 4.54 -1.21 10.90
C ALA A 41 3.28 -1.98 10.47
N ALA A 42 3.13 -2.19 9.17
CA ALA A 42 2.01 -2.90 8.57
C ALA A 42 0.63 -2.44 9.10
N HIS A 43 0.47 -1.13 9.35
CA HIS A 43 -0.74 -0.54 9.93
C HIS A 43 -1.17 -1.18 11.26
N GLY A 44 -0.20 -1.63 12.07
CA GLY A 44 -0.45 -2.34 13.33
C GLY A 44 -0.75 -3.83 13.18
N GLU A 45 -0.79 -4.36 11.96
CA GLU A 45 -0.97 -5.79 11.71
C GLU A 45 0.37 -6.55 11.77
N GLU A 46 0.31 -7.84 12.10
CA GLU A 46 1.46 -8.71 12.10
C GLU A 46 1.79 -9.17 10.68
N PRO A 47 3.06 -9.11 10.21
CA PRO A 47 3.43 -9.61 8.89
C PRO A 47 3.15 -11.13 8.79
N GLU A 48 2.35 -11.54 7.82
CA GLU A 48 1.92 -12.93 7.64
C GLU A 48 3.12 -13.87 7.44
N PHE A 49 4.04 -13.48 6.59
CA PHE A 49 5.25 -14.24 6.24
C PHE A 49 6.47 -13.85 7.10
N GLY A 50 6.27 -13.04 8.15
CA GLY A 50 7.36 -12.48 8.94
C GLY A 50 8.20 -11.48 8.16
N PHE A 51 9.52 -11.54 8.35
CA PHE A 51 10.46 -10.57 7.78
C PHE A 51 11.21 -11.13 6.55
N ASP A 52 10.53 -11.97 5.77
CA ASP A 52 11.05 -12.49 4.50
C ASP A 52 10.59 -11.60 3.34
N PRO A 53 11.50 -10.86 2.67
CA PRO A 53 11.15 -9.94 1.59
C PRO A 53 10.78 -10.64 0.28
N MET A 54 10.80 -11.97 0.24
CA MET A 54 10.47 -12.78 -0.94
C MET A 54 8.98 -13.10 -1.04
N HIS A 55 8.22 -12.92 0.05
CA HIS A 55 6.82 -13.27 0.17
C HIS A 55 5.93 -12.03 0.34
N GLY A 56 4.63 -12.21 0.14
CA GLY A 56 3.64 -11.15 0.22
C GLY A 56 3.93 -10.05 -0.81
N TRP A 57 3.74 -8.82 -0.44
CA TRP A 57 4.08 -7.65 -1.25
C TRP A 57 5.54 -7.18 -1.03
N GLY A 58 6.39 -8.07 -0.52
CA GLY A 58 7.78 -7.76 -0.20
C GLY A 58 7.88 -6.81 0.99
N TYR A 59 8.61 -5.70 0.85
CA TYR A 59 8.75 -4.73 1.93
C TYR A 59 7.45 -4.06 2.36
N HIS A 60 6.49 -3.98 1.46
CA HIS A 60 5.19 -3.42 1.74
C HIS A 60 4.49 -4.12 2.92
N ASP A 61 4.59 -5.45 3.00
CA ASP A 61 3.97 -6.23 4.07
C ASP A 61 4.83 -6.33 5.33
N SER A 62 6.15 -6.15 5.21
CA SER A 62 7.08 -6.23 6.34
C SER A 62 7.49 -4.87 6.92
N GLY A 63 6.95 -3.77 6.37
CA GLY A 63 7.41 -2.42 6.63
C GLY A 63 8.25 -1.90 5.46
N THR A 64 7.71 -0.98 4.70
CA THR A 64 8.10 -0.58 3.34
C THR A 64 9.52 -0.09 3.16
N GLU A 65 10.19 0.29 4.23
CA GLU A 65 11.58 0.67 4.17
C GLU A 65 12.44 -0.44 4.75
N PRO A 66 13.55 -0.78 4.08
CA PRO A 66 14.40 -1.88 4.52
C PRO A 66 15.10 -1.54 5.83
N LEU A 67 14.47 -1.90 6.93
CA LEU A 67 15.12 -1.82 8.23
C LEU A 67 16.11 -2.98 8.41
N ILE A 68 15.78 -4.16 7.91
CA ILE A 68 16.56 -5.39 8.12
C ILE A 68 17.43 -5.71 6.91
N GLN A 69 16.86 -5.71 5.71
CA GLN A 69 17.58 -5.94 4.46
C GLN A 69 17.95 -4.61 3.80
N SER A 70 18.83 -4.66 2.80
CA SER A 70 19.15 -3.54 1.90
C SER A 70 18.61 -3.83 0.51
N THR A 71 18.39 -2.78 -0.27
CA THR A 71 17.99 -2.84 -1.69
C THR A 71 19.12 -2.33 -2.59
N ILE A 72 18.97 -2.52 -3.88
CA ILE A 72 19.95 -2.02 -4.86
C ILE A 72 19.93 -0.49 -4.93
N LEU A 73 18.73 0.07 -5.06
CA LEU A 73 18.46 1.51 -5.06
C LEU A 73 17.48 1.85 -3.95
N LYS A 74 17.43 3.11 -3.58
CA LYS A 74 16.40 3.71 -2.71
C LYS A 74 15.78 4.91 -3.41
N ARG A 75 14.73 5.47 -2.83
CA ARG A 75 14.16 6.74 -3.23
C ARG A 75 14.53 7.83 -2.22
N ASP A 76 14.83 9.02 -2.71
CA ASP A 76 14.98 10.20 -1.85
C ASP A 76 13.63 10.90 -1.61
N ALA A 77 13.66 11.98 -0.84
CA ALA A 77 12.47 12.79 -0.52
C ALA A 77 11.78 13.43 -1.75
N ASN A 78 12.44 13.46 -2.91
CA ASN A 78 11.88 13.93 -4.17
C ASN A 78 11.44 12.77 -5.08
N ASN A 79 11.37 11.57 -4.55
CA ASN A 79 11.08 10.33 -5.29
C ASN A 79 12.12 9.98 -6.38
N SER A 80 13.34 10.50 -6.27
CA SER A 80 14.43 10.20 -7.21
C SER A 80 15.17 8.95 -6.79
N PHE A 81 15.64 8.15 -7.76
CA PHE A 81 16.46 6.98 -7.46
C PHE A 81 17.84 7.40 -6.96
N VAL A 82 18.24 6.86 -5.83
CA VAL A 82 19.58 7.03 -5.25
C VAL A 82 20.22 5.67 -4.99
N ASN A 83 21.53 5.61 -5.11
CA ASN A 83 22.28 4.39 -4.85
C ASN A 83 22.20 3.97 -3.38
N ASP A 84 21.94 2.67 -3.13
CA ASP A 84 22.11 2.04 -1.82
C ASP A 84 23.21 0.98 -1.89
N LEU A 85 22.91 -0.27 -2.29
CA LEU A 85 23.93 -1.26 -2.60
C LEU A 85 24.65 -0.94 -3.92
N ALA A 86 23.96 -0.34 -4.88
CA ALA A 86 24.57 0.07 -6.14
C ALA A 86 25.64 1.17 -5.93
N THR A 87 26.73 1.09 -6.71
CA THR A 87 27.66 2.19 -6.92
C THR A 87 27.36 2.95 -8.20
N ASN A 88 26.89 2.24 -9.23
CA ASN A 88 26.40 2.77 -10.47
C ASN A 88 25.58 1.70 -11.21
N TYR A 89 24.82 2.13 -12.22
CA TYR A 89 24.10 1.24 -13.12
C TYR A 89 24.02 1.80 -14.53
N THR A 90 23.78 0.93 -15.50
CA THR A 90 23.51 1.28 -16.89
C THR A 90 22.30 0.50 -17.41
N ILE A 91 21.55 1.11 -18.32
CA ILE A 91 20.35 0.54 -18.93
C ILE A 91 20.59 0.48 -20.43
N SER A 92 20.29 -0.64 -21.07
CA SER A 92 20.39 -0.77 -22.54
C SER A 92 19.35 0.12 -23.24
N SER A 93 19.65 0.53 -24.46
CA SER A 93 18.77 1.45 -25.21
C SER A 93 17.42 0.84 -25.58
N ASP A 94 17.28 -0.46 -25.50
CA ASP A 94 16.02 -1.20 -25.70
C ASP A 94 15.32 -1.56 -24.39
N TYR A 95 15.84 -1.10 -23.24
CA TYR A 95 15.31 -1.36 -21.89
C TYR A 95 15.13 -2.84 -21.54
N LYS A 96 15.99 -3.71 -22.10
CA LYS A 96 15.98 -5.16 -21.84
C LYS A 96 17.13 -5.65 -20.99
N GLU A 97 18.10 -4.81 -20.71
CA GLU A 97 19.24 -5.16 -19.87
C GLU A 97 19.55 -4.02 -18.90
N TYR A 98 19.67 -4.38 -17.63
CA TYR A 98 20.10 -3.50 -16.54
C TYR A 98 21.39 -4.08 -15.98
N THR A 99 22.48 -3.36 -16.08
CA THR A 99 23.77 -3.74 -15.48
C THR A 99 24.04 -2.88 -14.27
N VAL A 100 24.23 -3.50 -13.11
CA VAL A 100 24.46 -2.83 -11.83
C VAL A 100 25.81 -3.23 -11.27
N ASN A 101 26.62 -2.26 -10.86
CA ASN A 101 27.79 -2.50 -10.01
C ASN A 101 27.42 -2.20 -8.58
N ILE A 102 27.72 -3.13 -7.67
CA ILE A 102 27.44 -2.99 -6.25
C ILE A 102 28.71 -2.71 -5.44
N ARG A 103 28.49 -2.24 -4.21
CA ARG A 103 29.55 -2.05 -3.19
C ARG A 103 30.22 -3.37 -2.86
N ASP A 104 31.45 -3.30 -2.37
CA ASP A 104 32.24 -4.46 -1.94
C ASP A 104 32.55 -4.47 -0.43
N ASP A 105 32.03 -3.48 0.30
CA ASP A 105 32.28 -3.26 1.73
C ASP A 105 31.08 -3.65 2.63
N VAL A 106 30.01 -4.22 2.07
CA VAL A 106 28.79 -4.57 2.81
C VAL A 106 28.87 -5.98 3.38
N LYS A 107 28.41 -6.11 4.64
CA LYS A 107 28.26 -7.40 5.32
C LYS A 107 26.83 -7.62 5.78
N PHE A 108 26.42 -8.86 5.75
CA PHE A 108 25.24 -9.31 6.46
C PHE A 108 25.45 -9.35 7.97
N THR A 109 24.37 -9.41 8.74
CA THR A 109 24.39 -9.47 10.21
C THR A 109 25.02 -10.76 10.77
N ASP A 110 25.23 -11.77 9.95
CA ASP A 110 25.99 -12.98 10.27
C ASP A 110 27.51 -12.85 10.04
N GLY A 111 27.95 -11.68 9.53
CA GLY A 111 29.35 -11.35 9.26
C GLY A 111 29.84 -11.73 7.86
N ASN A 112 29.05 -12.44 7.07
CA ASN A 112 29.40 -12.78 5.69
C ASN A 112 29.32 -11.55 4.78
N LYS A 113 30.20 -11.50 3.76
CA LYS A 113 30.21 -10.43 2.76
C LYS A 113 28.99 -10.58 1.84
N LEU A 114 28.27 -9.48 1.58
CA LEU A 114 27.27 -9.41 0.54
C LEU A 114 27.94 -9.27 -0.82
N THR A 115 27.52 -10.07 -1.79
CA THR A 115 28.08 -10.13 -3.15
C THR A 115 27.00 -10.09 -4.22
N ALA A 116 27.44 -9.94 -5.47
CA ALA A 116 26.55 -10.02 -6.64
C ALA A 116 25.78 -11.34 -6.74
N LYS A 117 26.30 -12.43 -6.13
CA LYS A 117 25.59 -13.74 -6.09
C LYS A 117 24.34 -13.66 -5.23
N ASP A 118 24.42 -12.98 -4.07
CA ASP A 118 23.28 -12.80 -3.18
C ASP A 118 22.19 -11.97 -3.85
N VAL A 119 22.58 -10.93 -4.61
CA VAL A 119 21.65 -10.13 -5.42
C VAL A 119 20.99 -10.99 -6.48
N ALA A 120 21.75 -11.73 -7.27
CA ALA A 120 21.22 -12.60 -8.32
C ALA A 120 20.28 -13.68 -7.76
N PHE A 121 20.67 -14.27 -6.61
CA PHE A 121 19.83 -15.22 -5.89
C PHE A 121 18.50 -14.59 -5.47
N SER A 122 18.55 -13.42 -4.81
CA SER A 122 17.36 -12.75 -4.26
C SER A 122 16.31 -12.49 -5.34
N TYR A 123 16.71 -11.91 -6.48
CA TYR A 123 15.79 -11.63 -7.58
C TYR A 123 15.28 -12.88 -8.29
N ASN A 124 16.15 -13.86 -8.56
CA ASN A 124 15.72 -15.10 -9.21
C ASN A 124 14.77 -15.89 -8.28
N LYS A 125 15.01 -15.88 -6.97
CA LYS A 125 14.17 -16.55 -6.00
C LYS A 125 12.82 -15.85 -5.81
N SER A 126 12.82 -14.52 -5.69
CA SER A 126 11.58 -13.74 -5.63
C SER A 126 10.71 -13.97 -6.87
N LYS A 127 11.33 -13.99 -8.06
CA LYS A 127 10.64 -14.33 -9.32
C LYS A 127 10.07 -15.75 -9.32
N GLU A 128 10.84 -16.74 -8.83
CA GLU A 128 10.42 -18.15 -8.77
C GLU A 128 9.18 -18.32 -7.87
N LEU A 129 9.14 -17.63 -6.74
CA LEU A 129 8.01 -17.67 -5.81
C LEU A 129 6.79 -16.93 -6.38
N GLY A 130 6.99 -15.80 -7.05
CA GLY A 130 5.89 -15.01 -7.63
C GLY A 130 4.94 -14.39 -6.63
N GLU A 131 5.38 -14.24 -5.38
CA GLU A 131 4.54 -13.77 -4.26
C GLU A 131 4.96 -12.39 -3.74
N GLY A 132 6.07 -11.85 -4.23
CA GLY A 132 6.62 -10.55 -3.81
C GLY A 132 6.46 -9.48 -4.89
N ALA A 133 7.54 -8.72 -5.12
CA ALA A 133 7.58 -7.71 -6.17
C ALA A 133 7.26 -8.31 -7.54
N ASP A 134 6.48 -7.58 -8.36
CA ASP A 134 6.23 -8.02 -9.74
C ASP A 134 7.52 -8.04 -10.56
N LEU A 135 7.99 -9.23 -10.87
CA LEU A 135 9.16 -9.52 -11.70
C LEU A 135 8.77 -10.23 -13.00
N SER A 136 7.55 -10.06 -13.49
CA SER A 136 7.02 -10.72 -14.68
C SER A 136 7.83 -10.39 -15.94
N SER A 137 8.35 -9.16 -16.04
CA SER A 137 9.23 -8.73 -17.13
C SER A 137 10.65 -9.32 -17.03
N LEU A 138 11.09 -9.77 -15.85
CA LEU A 138 12.43 -10.30 -15.62
C LEU A 138 12.58 -11.68 -16.27
N LYS A 139 13.62 -11.89 -17.06
CA LYS A 139 14.00 -13.21 -17.59
C LYS A 139 14.94 -13.95 -16.64
N GLU A 140 16.07 -13.33 -16.32
CA GLU A 140 17.09 -13.90 -15.44
C GLU A 140 17.99 -12.81 -14.86
N VAL A 141 18.64 -13.11 -13.72
CA VAL A 141 19.69 -12.28 -13.14
C VAL A 141 20.95 -13.10 -13.00
N LYS A 142 22.10 -12.53 -13.43
CA LYS A 142 23.40 -13.16 -13.35
C LYS A 142 24.40 -12.30 -12.61
N ALA A 143 25.17 -12.94 -11.74
CA ALA A 143 26.35 -12.32 -11.12
C ALA A 143 27.57 -12.51 -12.04
N GLU A 144 28.31 -11.43 -12.27
CA GLU A 144 29.61 -11.43 -12.95
C GLU A 144 30.71 -11.00 -11.96
N GLY A 145 31.34 -11.99 -11.34
CA GLY A 145 32.24 -11.76 -10.20
C GLY A 145 31.48 -11.39 -8.92
N ASP A 146 32.12 -10.64 -8.04
CA ASP A 146 31.58 -10.33 -6.71
C ASP A 146 30.73 -9.04 -6.67
N THR A 147 30.87 -8.17 -7.67
CA THR A 147 30.31 -6.80 -7.61
C THR A 147 29.49 -6.38 -8.81
N LYS A 148 29.35 -7.23 -9.84
CA LYS A 148 28.57 -6.90 -11.04
C LYS A 148 27.38 -7.84 -11.18
N VAL A 149 26.19 -7.26 -11.43
CA VAL A 149 24.93 -7.97 -11.64
C VAL A 149 24.32 -7.53 -12.96
N VAL A 150 23.87 -8.50 -13.75
CA VAL A 150 23.18 -8.26 -15.02
C VAL A 150 21.78 -8.81 -14.95
N PHE A 151 20.79 -7.94 -15.14
CA PHE A 151 19.38 -8.27 -15.24
C PHE A 151 19.00 -8.29 -16.70
N THR A 152 18.45 -9.40 -17.18
CA THR A 152 17.93 -9.55 -18.55
C THR A 152 16.42 -9.66 -18.50
N LEU A 153 15.71 -8.88 -19.32
CA LEU A 153 14.26 -8.85 -19.37
C LEU A 153 13.71 -9.58 -20.60
N ASN A 154 12.48 -10.09 -20.50
CA ASN A 154 11.75 -10.75 -21.59
C ASN A 154 11.21 -9.74 -22.62
N LYS A 155 10.79 -8.57 -22.16
CA LYS A 155 10.24 -7.45 -22.93
C LYS A 155 10.97 -6.16 -22.57
N SER A 156 10.84 -5.13 -23.41
CA SER A 156 11.28 -3.78 -23.04
C SER A 156 10.49 -3.31 -21.83
N ASP A 157 11.18 -2.84 -20.81
CA ASP A 157 10.54 -2.35 -19.59
C ASP A 157 11.43 -1.28 -18.93
N SER A 158 11.13 -0.02 -19.22
CA SER A 158 11.84 1.12 -18.63
C SER A 158 11.48 1.36 -17.16
N THR A 159 10.37 0.76 -16.69
CA THR A 159 9.92 0.87 -15.30
C THR A 159 10.63 -0.11 -14.37
N PHE A 160 11.35 -1.10 -14.93
CA PHE A 160 12.05 -2.12 -14.13
C PHE A 160 13.05 -1.53 -13.12
N ILE A 161 13.51 -0.30 -13.31
CA ILE A 161 14.36 0.39 -12.33
C ILE A 161 13.67 0.51 -10.96
N ASN A 162 12.33 0.58 -10.91
CA ASN A 162 11.56 0.60 -9.66
C ASN A 162 11.75 -0.70 -8.88
N LYS A 163 11.84 -1.84 -9.58
CA LYS A 163 12.06 -3.14 -8.94
C LYS A 163 13.42 -3.26 -8.25
N LEU A 164 14.35 -2.34 -8.56
CA LEU A 164 15.63 -2.25 -7.86
C LEU A 164 15.50 -1.59 -6.48
N THR A 165 14.35 -0.99 -6.16
CA THR A 165 14.01 -0.47 -4.83
C THR A 165 13.18 -1.45 -4.00
N ASP A 166 12.55 -2.46 -4.62
CA ASP A 166 11.48 -3.25 -3.99
C ASP A 166 11.97 -4.59 -3.41
N VAL A 167 13.05 -5.16 -3.98
CA VAL A 167 13.54 -6.48 -3.58
C VAL A 167 14.65 -6.35 -2.53
N GLY A 168 14.38 -6.84 -1.32
CA GLY A 168 15.37 -6.96 -0.26
C GLY A 168 16.39 -8.06 -0.53
N ILE A 169 17.68 -7.76 -0.33
CA ILE A 169 18.74 -8.72 -0.59
C ILE A 169 18.96 -9.63 0.61
N VAL A 170 18.89 -10.93 0.36
CA VAL A 170 19.09 -12.00 1.34
C VAL A 170 20.34 -12.83 1.00
N PRO A 171 21.02 -13.47 1.98
CA PRO A 171 22.20 -14.27 1.73
C PRO A 171 21.84 -15.61 1.08
N GLU A 172 22.36 -15.89 -0.13
CA GLU A 172 22.13 -17.17 -0.83
C GLU A 172 22.51 -18.37 0.05
N ALA A 173 23.65 -18.30 0.74
CA ALA A 173 24.18 -19.42 1.51
C ALA A 173 23.35 -19.81 2.73
N ASN A 174 22.62 -18.86 3.32
CA ASN A 174 21.89 -19.03 4.59
C ASN A 174 20.38 -18.79 4.45
N TYR A 175 19.87 -18.63 3.23
CA TYR A 175 18.43 -18.50 2.99
C TYR A 175 17.74 -19.85 3.14
N ASN A 176 16.71 -19.86 3.98
CA ASN A 176 15.81 -21.01 4.16
C ASN A 176 14.38 -20.47 4.23
N ALA A 177 13.58 -20.70 3.21
CA ALA A 177 12.23 -20.18 3.07
C ALA A 177 11.32 -20.50 4.29
N ASP A 178 11.46 -21.69 4.90
CA ASP A 178 10.61 -22.09 6.06
C ASP A 178 10.92 -21.31 7.34
N ASN A 179 12.07 -20.67 7.41
CA ASN A 179 12.57 -20.07 8.65
C ASN A 179 13.10 -18.64 8.50
N TYR A 180 13.37 -18.17 7.28
CA TYR A 180 14.00 -16.86 7.09
C TYR A 180 13.16 -15.73 7.68
N GLY A 181 11.84 -15.73 7.47
CA GLY A 181 10.95 -14.71 8.01
C GLY A 181 10.96 -14.58 9.54
N LYS A 182 11.37 -15.65 10.26
CA LYS A 182 11.50 -15.65 11.72
C LYS A 182 12.88 -15.24 12.20
N ASN A 183 13.90 -15.50 11.41
CA ASN A 183 15.30 -15.26 11.74
C ASN A 183 16.03 -14.62 10.54
N PRO A 184 15.63 -13.42 10.12
CA PRO A 184 16.17 -12.77 8.94
C PRO A 184 17.63 -12.40 9.14
N ILE A 185 18.43 -12.63 8.11
CA ILE A 185 19.82 -12.19 8.01
C ILE A 185 19.88 -11.09 6.96
N GLY A 186 20.03 -9.86 7.38
CA GLY A 186 20.02 -8.71 6.50
C GLY A 186 21.29 -7.90 6.57
N SER A 187 21.36 -6.84 5.78
CA SER A 187 22.47 -5.88 5.73
C SER A 187 22.01 -4.45 6.06
N GLY A 188 20.77 -4.28 6.49
CA GLY A 188 20.16 -3.00 6.83
C GLY A 188 20.63 -2.40 8.16
N PRO A 189 20.05 -1.25 8.53
CA PRO A 189 20.42 -0.50 9.75
C PRO A 189 20.03 -1.19 11.06
N TYR A 190 19.11 -2.13 11.01
CA TYR A 190 18.64 -2.89 12.16
C TYR A 190 18.68 -4.39 11.89
N LYS A 191 18.64 -5.18 12.96
CA LYS A 191 18.48 -6.64 12.95
C LYS A 191 17.31 -7.02 13.85
N LEU A 192 16.54 -8.02 13.45
CA LEU A 192 15.51 -8.62 14.30
C LEU A 192 16.19 -9.40 15.44
N VAL A 193 15.75 -9.14 16.67
CA VAL A 193 16.24 -9.87 17.86
C VAL A 193 15.13 -10.65 18.55
N GLN A 194 13.88 -10.27 18.36
CA GLN A 194 12.72 -10.94 18.94
C GLN A 194 11.47 -10.70 18.12
N TRP A 195 10.65 -11.73 17.97
CA TRP A 195 9.30 -11.64 17.43
C TRP A 195 8.36 -12.47 18.28
N ASP A 196 7.48 -11.79 18.99
CA ASP A 196 6.42 -12.38 19.80
C ASP A 196 5.12 -12.31 18.99
N LYS A 197 4.71 -13.44 18.38
CA LYS A 197 3.55 -13.52 17.50
C LYS A 197 2.29 -12.92 18.13
N GLY A 198 1.62 -12.05 17.36
CA GLY A 198 0.40 -11.36 17.78
C GLY A 198 0.63 -10.27 18.83
N GLN A 199 1.88 -9.94 19.17
CA GLN A 199 2.18 -8.95 20.20
C GLN A 199 3.14 -7.85 19.72
N GLN A 200 4.36 -8.22 19.29
CA GLN A 200 5.41 -7.26 18.96
C GLN A 200 6.56 -7.89 18.19
N PHE A 201 7.36 -7.02 17.57
CA PHE A 201 8.73 -7.36 17.22
C PHE A 201 9.72 -6.36 17.82
N ILE A 202 10.97 -6.80 17.98
CA ILE A 202 12.04 -5.99 18.54
C ILE A 202 13.23 -6.00 17.57
N LEU A 203 13.66 -4.81 17.19
CA LEU A 203 14.85 -4.60 16.38
C LEU A 203 15.95 -3.97 17.24
N GLU A 204 17.20 -4.38 17.01
CA GLU A 204 18.39 -3.72 17.51
C GLU A 204 19.21 -3.15 16.37
N LYS A 205 19.85 -2.00 16.63
CA LYS A 205 20.72 -1.36 15.66
C LYS A 205 21.83 -2.31 15.21
N ASN A 206 22.05 -2.38 13.89
CA ASN A 206 23.17 -3.08 13.29
C ASN A 206 24.44 -2.19 13.37
N PRO A 207 25.42 -2.52 14.21
CA PRO A 207 26.63 -1.71 14.34
C PRO A 207 27.52 -1.73 13.09
N ASP A 208 27.39 -2.77 12.26
CA ASP A 208 28.17 -2.96 11.03
C ASP A 208 27.44 -2.41 9.79
N TYR A 209 26.34 -1.69 9.98
CA TYR A 209 25.63 -1.06 8.86
C TYR A 209 26.53 -0.05 8.14
N TYR A 210 26.62 -0.19 6.83
CA TYR A 210 27.48 0.61 5.96
C TYR A 210 27.01 2.05 5.72
N GLY A 211 25.73 2.35 6.02
CA GLY A 211 25.13 3.66 5.82
C GLY A 211 25.16 4.54 7.07
N LYS A 212 24.31 5.58 7.06
CA LYS A 212 24.16 6.48 8.21
C LYS A 212 23.57 5.71 9.40
N GLN A 213 24.28 5.72 10.50
CA GLN A 213 23.85 5.05 11.72
C GLN A 213 22.64 5.74 12.34
N PRO A 214 21.54 5.03 12.63
CA PRO A 214 20.38 5.61 13.28
C PRO A 214 20.65 5.99 14.74
N TYR A 215 19.88 6.95 15.26
CA TYR A 215 19.96 7.40 16.66
C TYR A 215 19.49 6.31 17.63
N PHE A 216 18.32 5.71 17.37
CA PHE A 216 17.73 4.72 18.25
C PHE A 216 18.49 3.40 18.15
N LYS A 217 18.84 2.84 19.33
CA LYS A 217 19.54 1.53 19.41
C LYS A 217 18.56 0.37 19.37
N LYS A 218 17.33 0.60 19.82
CA LYS A 218 16.29 -0.41 19.91
C LYS A 218 14.96 0.16 19.44
N ILE A 219 14.24 -0.60 18.64
CA ILE A 219 12.85 -0.34 18.24
C ILE A 219 12.01 -1.51 18.72
N THR A 220 10.92 -1.21 19.41
CA THR A 220 9.86 -2.18 19.71
C THR A 220 8.61 -1.74 19.00
N ASN A 221 8.13 -2.51 18.01
CA ASN A 221 6.86 -2.25 17.36
C ASN A 221 5.80 -3.19 17.91
N LEU A 222 4.69 -2.63 18.35
CA LEU A 222 3.53 -3.35 18.88
C LEU A 222 2.52 -3.62 17.77
N PHE A 223 1.93 -4.81 17.75
CA PHE A 223 0.78 -5.15 16.92
C PHE A 223 -0.50 -4.86 17.72
N LEU A 224 -1.15 -3.76 17.42
CA LEU A 224 -2.34 -3.30 18.15
C LEU A 224 -3.45 -2.94 17.16
N ASP A 225 -4.66 -3.38 17.46
CA ASP A 225 -5.84 -2.86 16.77
C ASP A 225 -5.96 -1.34 16.96
N PRO A 226 -6.62 -0.61 16.04
CA PRO A 226 -6.69 0.85 16.06
C PRO A 226 -7.13 1.46 17.39
N ASP A 227 -8.11 0.89 18.06
CA ASP A 227 -8.59 1.36 19.38
C ASP A 227 -7.54 1.18 20.47
N ALA A 228 -6.83 0.04 20.44
CA ALA A 228 -5.76 -0.27 21.38
C ALA A 228 -4.52 0.61 21.12
N ALA A 229 -4.19 0.88 19.85
CA ALA A 229 -3.12 1.81 19.47
C ALA A 229 -3.39 3.22 20.01
N PHE A 230 -4.61 3.73 19.83
CA PHE A 230 -4.99 5.04 20.37
C PHE A 230 -5.02 5.05 21.92
N ALA A 231 -5.42 3.95 22.56
CA ALA A 231 -5.32 3.82 24.01
C ALA A 231 -3.86 3.85 24.50
N ALA A 232 -2.95 3.18 23.78
CA ALA A 232 -1.52 3.19 24.09
C ALA A 232 -0.92 4.60 23.96
N VAL A 233 -1.33 5.38 22.95
CA VAL A 233 -0.98 6.81 22.83
C VAL A 233 -1.45 7.59 24.07
N LYS A 234 -2.72 7.47 24.46
CA LYS A 234 -3.28 8.19 25.62
C LYS A 234 -2.56 7.84 26.93
N ASN A 235 -2.11 6.62 27.07
CA ASN A 235 -1.35 6.17 28.24
C ASN A 235 0.14 6.53 28.17
N GLY A 236 0.66 6.94 27.01
CA GLY A 236 2.09 7.16 26.79
C GLY A 236 2.88 5.83 26.80
N ASP A 237 2.28 4.75 26.32
CA ASP A 237 2.90 3.43 26.21
C ASP A 237 3.66 3.25 24.88
N VAL A 238 3.45 4.15 23.93
CA VAL A 238 4.17 4.24 22.66
C VAL A 238 4.72 5.66 22.46
N ASP A 239 5.72 5.79 21.59
CA ASP A 239 6.29 7.09 21.20
C ASP A 239 5.66 7.64 19.93
N ILE A 240 5.19 6.74 19.06
CA ILE A 240 4.47 7.05 17.83
C ILE A 240 3.51 5.90 17.51
N ALA A 241 2.32 6.24 17.08
CA ALA A 241 1.37 5.26 16.57
C ALA A 241 0.61 5.83 15.37
N GLU A 242 0.44 5.01 14.35
CA GLU A 242 -0.54 5.23 13.32
C GLU A 242 -1.94 5.04 13.90
N VAL A 243 -2.86 5.91 13.55
CA VAL A 243 -4.25 5.83 14.00
C VAL A 243 -5.19 6.16 12.84
N PRO A 244 -6.38 5.57 12.81
CA PRO A 244 -7.38 5.94 11.81
C PRO A 244 -7.73 7.44 11.88
N VAL A 245 -8.09 8.01 10.73
CA VAL A 245 -8.51 9.41 10.61
C VAL A 245 -9.68 9.79 11.54
N SER A 246 -10.45 8.81 11.99
CA SER A 246 -11.53 9.01 12.99
C SER A 246 -11.02 9.48 14.35
N TYR A 247 -9.76 9.25 14.68
CA TYR A 247 -9.12 9.74 15.91
C TYR A 247 -8.32 11.03 15.72
N ALA A 248 -8.06 11.46 14.49
CA ALA A 248 -7.17 12.57 14.20
C ALA A 248 -7.60 13.90 14.85
N ASN A 249 -8.89 14.11 15.09
CA ASN A 249 -9.42 15.30 15.75
C ASN A 249 -9.33 15.26 17.29
N GLN A 250 -8.76 14.21 17.88
CA GLN A 250 -8.59 14.09 19.32
C GLN A 250 -7.33 14.84 19.78
N THR A 251 -7.36 15.33 21.02
CA THR A 251 -6.18 15.94 21.66
C THR A 251 -5.65 15.00 22.74
N VAL A 252 -4.37 14.65 22.66
CA VAL A 252 -3.70 13.81 23.65
C VAL A 252 -2.55 14.59 24.28
N LYS A 253 -2.52 14.64 25.62
CA LYS A 253 -1.48 15.38 26.34
C LYS A 253 -0.10 14.74 26.14
N GLY A 254 0.87 15.51 25.66
CA GLY A 254 2.25 15.06 25.43
C GLY A 254 2.45 14.44 24.06
N PHE A 255 1.44 14.53 23.19
CA PHE A 255 1.47 14.11 21.80
C PHE A 255 0.87 15.18 20.91
N HIS A 256 1.34 15.24 19.68
CA HIS A 256 0.74 16.01 18.60
C HIS A 256 0.38 15.08 17.45
N LEU A 257 -0.56 15.53 16.64
CA LEU A 257 -0.91 14.85 15.39
C LEU A 257 0.06 15.30 14.31
N GLU A 258 0.69 14.33 13.65
CA GLU A 258 1.31 14.48 12.34
C GLU A 258 0.47 13.76 11.31
N TYR A 259 0.35 14.33 10.11
CA TYR A 259 -0.32 13.66 9.01
C TYR A 259 0.43 13.96 7.70
N PHE A 260 0.42 13.01 6.81
CA PHE A 260 1.20 13.07 5.59
C PHE A 260 0.30 12.77 4.40
N ASP A 261 0.35 13.66 3.41
CA ASP A 261 -0.25 13.43 2.11
C ASP A 261 0.32 12.13 1.54
N SER A 262 -0.55 11.25 1.04
CA SER A 262 -0.13 10.03 0.38
C SER A 262 -0.48 10.04 -1.11
N ILE A 263 0.08 9.09 -1.84
CA ILE A 263 -0.39 8.75 -3.20
C ILE A 263 -1.38 7.58 -3.16
N ASP A 264 -1.83 7.15 -1.98
CA ASP A 264 -2.78 6.08 -1.76
C ASP A 264 -4.20 6.53 -2.11
N VAL A 265 -4.68 6.14 -3.29
CA VAL A 265 -6.01 6.49 -3.81
C VAL A 265 -7.01 5.39 -3.47
N ARG A 266 -8.13 5.76 -2.86
CA ARG A 266 -9.27 4.87 -2.67
C ARG A 266 -10.17 4.87 -3.89
N GLY A 267 -10.54 3.68 -4.35
CA GLY A 267 -11.45 3.50 -5.48
C GLY A 267 -12.32 2.25 -5.33
N ILE A 268 -13.44 2.21 -6.03
CA ILE A 268 -14.34 1.06 -6.05
C ILE A 268 -14.36 0.52 -7.47
N SER A 269 -13.93 -0.73 -7.66
CA SER A 269 -13.97 -1.39 -8.96
C SER A 269 -15.41 -1.64 -9.42
N LEU A 270 -15.64 -1.49 -10.70
CA LEU A 270 -16.95 -1.74 -11.35
C LEU A 270 -16.74 -2.68 -12.53
N PRO A 271 -16.94 -4.01 -12.38
CA PRO A 271 -16.74 -4.95 -13.46
C PRO A 271 -17.43 -4.52 -14.77
N THR A 272 -16.64 -4.44 -15.86
CA THR A 272 -17.08 -3.87 -17.15
C THR A 272 -17.73 -4.88 -18.08
N GLN A 273 -17.61 -6.17 -17.75
CA GLN A 273 -18.15 -7.27 -18.54
C GLN A 273 -19.40 -7.88 -17.93
N ASN A 274 -20.29 -8.46 -18.76
CA ASN A 274 -21.43 -9.21 -18.25
C ASN A 274 -20.98 -10.54 -17.63
N ASN A 275 -21.62 -10.94 -16.55
CA ASN A 275 -21.46 -12.27 -16.01
C ASN A 275 -22.16 -13.28 -16.93
N THR A 276 -21.37 -14.10 -17.59
CA THR A 276 -21.82 -15.17 -18.48
C THR A 276 -21.50 -16.56 -17.95
N GLY A 277 -21.03 -16.65 -16.70
CA GLY A 277 -20.53 -17.89 -16.08
C GLY A 277 -19.15 -18.32 -16.57
N LYS A 278 -18.47 -17.48 -17.35
CA LYS A 278 -17.07 -17.71 -17.72
C LYS A 278 -16.15 -17.41 -16.54
N THR A 279 -15.00 -18.04 -16.56
CA THR A 279 -13.95 -17.88 -15.53
C THR A 279 -12.69 -17.27 -16.12
N ILE A 280 -11.85 -16.68 -15.24
CA ILE A 280 -10.59 -16.03 -15.57
C ILE A 280 -9.53 -16.36 -14.51
N GLY A 281 -8.26 -16.22 -14.89
CA GLY A 281 -7.12 -16.44 -14.00
C GLY A 281 -6.85 -17.90 -13.68
N ASP A 282 -5.77 -18.14 -12.95
CA ASP A 282 -5.32 -19.49 -12.59
C ASP A 282 -6.28 -20.17 -11.59
N ASP A 283 -6.95 -19.38 -10.75
CA ASP A 283 -7.96 -19.84 -9.79
C ASP A 283 -9.32 -20.11 -10.42
N ASN A 284 -9.48 -19.87 -11.74
CA ASN A 284 -10.73 -20.07 -12.46
C ASN A 284 -11.92 -19.33 -11.82
N LEU A 285 -11.73 -18.08 -11.39
CA LEU A 285 -12.77 -17.29 -10.77
C LEU A 285 -13.77 -16.79 -11.80
N THR A 286 -15.07 -16.86 -11.47
CA THR A 286 -16.11 -16.26 -12.30
C THR A 286 -15.96 -14.74 -12.31
N TYR A 287 -16.22 -14.11 -13.45
CA TYR A 287 -16.12 -12.66 -13.60
C TYR A 287 -17.35 -12.01 -14.23
N GLY A 288 -17.42 -10.69 -14.08
CA GLY A 288 -18.42 -9.83 -14.68
C GLY A 288 -19.67 -9.62 -13.81
N ASN A 289 -20.35 -8.50 -14.01
CA ASN A 289 -21.54 -8.09 -13.30
C ASN A 289 -22.57 -7.54 -14.29
N ASN A 290 -23.81 -8.08 -14.27
CA ASN A 290 -24.83 -7.73 -15.26
C ASN A 290 -25.45 -6.32 -15.06
N VAL A 291 -25.11 -5.62 -13.98
CA VAL A 291 -25.52 -4.24 -13.72
C VAL A 291 -24.40 -3.29 -14.10
N THR A 292 -23.21 -3.48 -13.53
CA THR A 292 -22.07 -2.59 -13.78
C THR A 292 -21.48 -2.75 -15.18
N ALA A 293 -21.75 -3.84 -15.89
CA ALA A 293 -21.37 -3.99 -17.30
C ALA A 293 -22.03 -2.94 -18.21
N ASP A 294 -23.21 -2.41 -17.83
CA ASP A 294 -23.80 -1.29 -18.57
C ASP A 294 -23.01 0.00 -18.32
N PRO A 295 -22.39 0.60 -19.37
CA PRO A 295 -21.59 1.82 -19.20
C PRO A 295 -22.39 2.98 -18.62
N ALA A 296 -23.71 3.04 -18.85
CA ALA A 296 -24.54 4.11 -18.28
C ALA A 296 -24.65 4.04 -16.75
N ILE A 297 -24.61 2.85 -16.16
CA ILE A 297 -24.54 2.66 -14.70
C ILE A 297 -23.24 3.23 -14.16
N ARG A 298 -22.11 2.87 -14.78
CA ARG A 298 -20.79 3.33 -14.34
C ARG A 298 -20.62 4.85 -14.49
N GLU A 299 -21.07 5.40 -15.63
CA GLU A 299 -21.05 6.85 -15.86
C GLU A 299 -21.97 7.58 -14.87
N ALA A 300 -23.20 7.11 -14.67
CA ALA A 300 -24.15 7.72 -13.74
C ALA A 300 -23.63 7.74 -12.30
N LEU A 301 -23.00 6.66 -11.84
CA LEU A 301 -22.35 6.61 -10.53
C LEU A 301 -21.22 7.65 -10.43
N ASN A 302 -20.35 7.74 -11.44
CA ASN A 302 -19.23 8.68 -11.43
C ASN A 302 -19.70 10.15 -11.45
N VAL A 303 -20.75 10.47 -12.20
CA VAL A 303 -21.31 11.82 -12.30
C VAL A 303 -22.20 12.18 -11.11
N GLY A 304 -22.94 11.21 -10.56
CA GLY A 304 -23.93 11.45 -9.49
C GLY A 304 -23.31 11.53 -8.09
N ILE A 305 -22.26 10.78 -7.83
CA ILE A 305 -21.57 10.73 -6.52
C ILE A 305 -20.75 12.01 -6.32
N ASN A 306 -20.86 12.61 -5.14
CA ASN A 306 -20.11 13.79 -4.73
C ASN A 306 -18.90 13.37 -3.90
N ARG A 307 -17.70 13.42 -4.49
CA ARG A 307 -16.46 12.97 -3.87
C ARG A 307 -16.01 13.83 -2.71
N GLN A 308 -16.24 15.15 -2.79
CA GLN A 308 -15.90 16.04 -1.68
C GLN A 308 -16.65 15.64 -0.39
N LYS A 309 -17.94 15.31 -0.51
CA LYS A 309 -18.70 14.81 0.65
C LYS A 309 -18.16 13.49 1.18
N LEU A 310 -17.61 12.63 0.30
CA LEU A 310 -16.99 11.37 0.73
C LEU A 310 -15.70 11.63 1.48
N VAL A 311 -14.82 12.48 0.96
CA VAL A 311 -13.57 12.86 1.65
C VAL A 311 -13.86 13.52 2.99
N ASP A 312 -14.77 14.50 3.01
CA ASP A 312 -15.13 15.22 4.25
C ASP A 312 -15.75 14.27 5.29
N GLY A 313 -16.64 13.36 4.86
CA GLY A 313 -17.40 12.49 5.76
C GLY A 313 -16.68 11.19 6.11
N SER A 314 -16.08 10.50 5.13
CA SER A 314 -15.47 9.19 5.34
C SER A 314 -14.00 9.26 5.74
N LEU A 315 -13.28 10.31 5.31
CA LEU A 315 -11.88 10.55 5.66
C LEU A 315 -11.70 11.71 6.65
N ASN A 316 -12.78 12.27 7.22
CA ASN A 316 -12.73 13.42 8.13
C ASN A 316 -11.93 14.63 7.58
N GLY A 317 -11.88 14.79 6.26
CA GLY A 317 -11.09 15.81 5.58
C GLY A 317 -9.59 15.52 5.47
N PHE A 318 -9.13 14.34 5.91
CA PHE A 318 -7.75 13.89 5.75
C PHE A 318 -7.58 13.13 4.42
N GLY A 319 -7.39 13.90 3.36
CA GLY A 319 -7.23 13.41 1.99
C GLY A 319 -7.70 14.41 0.96
N ASN A 320 -7.41 14.13 -0.30
CA ASN A 320 -7.74 14.99 -1.43
C ASN A 320 -8.62 14.25 -2.42
N VAL A 321 -9.64 14.92 -2.98
CA VAL A 321 -10.49 14.33 -4.01
C VAL A 321 -9.66 13.86 -5.21
N SER A 322 -9.93 12.65 -5.69
CA SER A 322 -9.37 12.15 -6.95
C SER A 322 -10.46 11.59 -7.86
N TYR A 323 -10.32 11.87 -9.14
CA TYR A 323 -11.16 11.33 -10.21
C TYR A 323 -10.44 10.24 -11.01
N THR A 324 -9.25 9.88 -10.59
CA THR A 324 -8.36 8.93 -11.26
C THR A 324 -7.65 8.06 -10.23
N GLY A 325 -7.15 6.88 -10.65
CA GLY A 325 -6.29 6.04 -9.82
C GLY A 325 -4.87 6.56 -9.65
N VAL A 326 -4.53 7.67 -10.32
CA VAL A 326 -3.20 8.27 -10.25
C VAL A 326 -3.28 9.53 -9.39
N ALA A 327 -2.55 9.56 -8.28
CA ALA A 327 -2.48 10.71 -7.39
C ALA A 327 -1.85 11.92 -8.10
N SER A 328 -2.37 13.12 -7.80
CA SER A 328 -1.96 14.36 -8.48
C SER A 328 -0.49 14.76 -8.27
N GLN A 329 0.17 14.21 -7.26
CA GLN A 329 1.59 14.43 -6.96
C GLN A 329 2.53 13.69 -7.91
N LEU A 330 2.02 12.69 -8.65
CA LEU A 330 2.83 11.86 -9.54
C LEU A 330 3.06 12.52 -10.90
N PRO A 331 4.25 12.37 -11.51
CA PRO A 331 4.57 13.02 -12.79
C PRO A 331 3.70 12.59 -13.97
N TRP A 332 3.07 11.41 -13.87
CA TRP A 332 2.13 10.88 -14.87
C TRP A 332 0.66 11.11 -14.52
N ALA A 333 0.38 11.97 -13.54
CA ALA A 333 -0.98 12.37 -13.22
C ALA A 333 -1.62 13.15 -14.39
N TYR A 334 -2.94 13.13 -14.45
CA TYR A 334 -3.72 13.88 -15.39
C TYR A 334 -5.01 14.41 -14.76
N GLU A 335 -5.51 15.52 -15.29
CA GLU A 335 -6.77 16.08 -14.83
C GLU A 335 -7.97 15.36 -15.47
N SER A 336 -8.98 15.06 -14.66
CA SER A 336 -10.28 14.62 -15.15
C SER A 336 -11.09 15.78 -15.71
N THR A 337 -11.89 15.51 -16.72
CA THR A 337 -12.72 16.51 -17.39
C THR A 337 -14.19 16.49 -16.96
N PHE A 338 -14.64 15.50 -16.20
CA PHE A 338 -16.02 15.44 -15.74
C PHE A 338 -16.21 16.11 -14.36
N LYS A 339 -17.45 16.58 -14.13
CA LYS A 339 -17.88 17.12 -12.84
C LYS A 339 -18.80 16.13 -12.17
N ASP A 340 -18.62 15.95 -10.88
CA ASP A 340 -19.40 15.03 -10.05
C ASP A 340 -20.49 15.73 -9.21
N GLY A 341 -21.24 14.94 -8.43
CA GLY A 341 -22.30 15.43 -7.56
C GLY A 341 -23.53 15.94 -8.32
N ASN A 342 -23.68 15.58 -9.59
CA ASN A 342 -24.81 16.01 -10.44
C ASN A 342 -25.86 14.90 -10.54
N VAL A 343 -26.75 14.83 -9.56
CA VAL A 343 -27.84 13.84 -9.47
C VAL A 343 -28.77 13.89 -10.68
N ASP A 344 -29.13 15.07 -11.16
CA ASP A 344 -30.07 15.22 -12.31
C ASP A 344 -29.42 14.71 -13.61
N GLN A 345 -28.16 15.00 -13.83
CA GLN A 345 -27.42 14.47 -14.98
C GLN A 345 -27.30 12.94 -14.90
N ALA A 346 -26.97 12.39 -13.74
CA ALA A 346 -26.89 10.94 -13.53
C ALA A 346 -28.23 10.24 -13.83
N LYS A 347 -29.35 10.77 -13.34
CA LYS A 347 -30.70 10.27 -13.67
C LYS A 347 -30.99 10.35 -15.17
N SER A 348 -30.57 11.42 -15.82
CA SER A 348 -30.73 11.60 -17.26
C SER A 348 -29.94 10.56 -18.07
N ILE A 349 -28.69 10.26 -17.67
CA ILE A 349 -27.89 9.20 -18.28
C ILE A 349 -28.60 7.85 -18.18
N LEU A 350 -29.06 7.49 -16.98
CA LEU A 350 -29.80 6.24 -16.76
C LEU A 350 -31.05 6.14 -17.60
N ALA A 351 -31.88 7.20 -17.60
CA ALA A 351 -33.15 7.24 -18.37
C ALA A 351 -32.92 7.10 -19.87
N ASN A 352 -31.90 7.79 -20.43
CA ASN A 352 -31.53 7.70 -21.84
C ASN A 352 -31.04 6.31 -22.23
N ALA A 353 -30.42 5.58 -21.31
CA ALA A 353 -29.98 4.20 -21.49
C ALA A 353 -31.10 3.16 -21.28
N GLY A 354 -32.29 3.61 -20.92
CA GLY A 354 -33.49 2.75 -20.75
C GLY A 354 -33.66 2.21 -19.32
N TRP A 355 -32.87 2.69 -18.35
CA TRP A 355 -33.09 2.42 -16.94
C TRP A 355 -34.19 3.31 -16.39
N LYS A 356 -35.27 2.73 -15.83
CA LYS A 356 -36.45 3.45 -15.32
C LYS A 356 -36.99 2.72 -14.11
N ASP A 357 -37.46 3.45 -13.12
CA ASP A 357 -38.23 2.88 -12.02
C ASP A 357 -39.62 2.50 -12.55
N THR A 358 -39.87 1.21 -12.79
CA THR A 358 -41.13 0.71 -13.37
C THR A 358 -42.11 0.19 -12.33
N ASN A 359 -41.67 -0.02 -11.10
CA ASN A 359 -42.50 -0.57 -10.01
C ASN A 359 -42.77 0.43 -8.87
N GLY A 360 -42.08 1.61 -8.87
CA GLY A 360 -42.30 2.68 -7.91
C GLY A 360 -41.53 2.48 -6.58
N ASP A 361 -40.51 1.62 -6.56
CA ASP A 361 -39.70 1.38 -5.35
C ASP A 361 -38.52 2.36 -5.19
N GLY A 362 -38.32 3.24 -6.17
CA GLY A 362 -37.25 4.23 -6.19
C GLY A 362 -35.94 3.72 -6.80
N ILE A 363 -35.88 2.46 -7.24
CA ILE A 363 -34.71 1.86 -7.92
C ILE A 363 -35.04 1.70 -9.40
N VAL A 364 -34.15 2.12 -10.26
CA VAL A 364 -34.32 1.97 -11.70
C VAL A 364 -34.12 0.51 -12.12
N ASP A 365 -34.90 0.06 -13.07
CA ASP A 365 -34.79 -1.27 -13.65
C ASP A 365 -34.68 -1.22 -15.19
N LYS A 366 -34.09 -2.27 -15.77
CA LYS A 366 -33.98 -2.45 -17.22
C LYS A 366 -34.19 -3.92 -17.55
N ASN A 367 -35.13 -4.20 -18.47
CA ASN A 367 -35.52 -5.58 -18.84
C ASN A 367 -35.90 -6.45 -17.63
N GLY A 368 -36.59 -5.87 -16.64
CA GLY A 368 -37.03 -6.54 -15.43
C GLY A 368 -35.94 -6.86 -14.40
N LYS A 369 -34.76 -6.29 -14.56
CA LYS A 369 -33.64 -6.41 -13.59
C LYS A 369 -33.40 -5.07 -12.92
N PRO A 370 -33.43 -4.99 -11.57
CA PRO A 370 -33.13 -3.75 -10.86
C PRO A 370 -31.65 -3.40 -10.97
N ALA A 371 -31.31 -2.10 -10.91
CA ALA A 371 -29.98 -1.60 -10.78
C ALA A 371 -29.48 -1.83 -9.34
N SER A 372 -29.19 -3.10 -9.02
CA SER A 372 -28.76 -3.49 -7.66
C SER A 372 -27.55 -4.41 -7.74
N PHE A 373 -26.49 -4.12 -6.93
CA PHE A 373 -25.28 -4.92 -6.80
C PHE A 373 -24.64 -4.67 -5.43
N SER A 374 -23.58 -5.43 -5.11
CA SER A 374 -22.88 -5.28 -3.83
C SER A 374 -21.55 -4.56 -3.99
N ILE A 375 -21.15 -3.85 -2.93
CA ILE A 375 -19.78 -3.33 -2.76
C ILE A 375 -19.22 -3.91 -1.46
N TYR A 376 -18.09 -4.59 -1.61
CA TYR A 376 -17.39 -5.22 -0.49
C TYR A 376 -16.27 -4.33 0.03
N TYR A 377 -15.98 -4.46 1.32
CA TYR A 377 -14.89 -3.75 1.97
C TYR A 377 -14.27 -4.60 3.08
N ASN A 378 -12.97 -4.41 3.34
CA ASN A 378 -12.31 -5.05 4.49
C ASN A 378 -12.90 -4.48 5.78
N SER A 379 -13.51 -5.36 6.59
CA SER A 379 -14.20 -4.99 7.83
C SER A 379 -13.30 -4.46 8.94
N LYS A 380 -11.98 -4.65 8.82
CA LYS A 380 -10.99 -4.07 9.74
C LYS A 380 -10.67 -2.60 9.40
N ALA A 381 -10.99 -2.14 8.19
CA ALA A 381 -10.68 -0.80 7.71
C ALA A 381 -11.93 0.10 7.80
N SER A 382 -12.01 0.90 8.85
CA SER A 382 -13.18 1.75 9.14
C SER A 382 -13.44 2.79 8.04
N GLU A 383 -12.41 3.31 7.40
CA GLU A 383 -12.53 4.26 6.29
C GLU A 383 -13.13 3.60 5.03
N ARG A 384 -12.78 2.34 4.74
CA ARG A 384 -13.36 1.58 3.61
C ARG A 384 -14.85 1.30 3.84
N GLN A 385 -15.23 0.97 5.08
CA GLN A 385 -16.63 0.85 5.48
C GLN A 385 -17.39 2.16 5.30
N ALA A 386 -16.84 3.27 5.79
CA ALA A 386 -17.48 4.59 5.68
C ALA A 386 -17.67 5.00 4.21
N ILE A 387 -16.66 4.76 3.36
CA ILE A 387 -16.76 4.99 1.91
C ILE A 387 -17.88 4.15 1.28
N ALA A 388 -17.90 2.84 1.53
CA ALA A 388 -18.89 1.94 0.94
C ALA A 388 -20.32 2.33 1.31
N VAL A 389 -20.56 2.67 2.59
CA VAL A 389 -21.86 3.11 3.09
C VAL A 389 -22.27 4.44 2.47
N ALA A 390 -21.39 5.43 2.46
CA ALA A 390 -21.68 6.75 1.92
C ALA A 390 -21.91 6.75 0.39
N VAL A 391 -21.17 5.90 -0.34
CA VAL A 391 -21.40 5.68 -1.78
C VAL A 391 -22.77 5.04 -2.02
N ALA A 392 -23.15 4.05 -1.21
CA ALA A 392 -24.46 3.41 -1.32
C ALA A 392 -25.62 4.40 -1.07
N GLU A 393 -25.48 5.27 -0.07
CA GLU A 393 -26.48 6.32 0.21
C GLU A 393 -26.63 7.28 -0.97
N GLN A 394 -25.52 7.77 -1.54
CA GLN A 394 -25.56 8.67 -2.69
C GLN A 394 -26.05 7.97 -3.98
N ALA A 395 -25.70 6.71 -4.19
CA ALA A 395 -26.19 5.92 -5.32
C ALA A 395 -27.71 5.76 -5.29
N LYS A 396 -28.31 5.63 -4.11
CA LYS A 396 -29.75 5.55 -3.94
C LYS A 396 -30.46 6.83 -4.39
N GLU A 397 -29.84 8.00 -4.24
CA GLU A 397 -30.38 9.28 -4.73
C GLU A 397 -30.58 9.30 -6.25
N ILE A 398 -29.75 8.54 -6.99
CA ILE A 398 -29.86 8.40 -8.45
C ILE A 398 -30.61 7.16 -8.90
N GLY A 399 -31.18 6.38 -7.96
CA GLY A 399 -32.00 5.20 -8.24
C GLY A 399 -31.21 3.91 -8.41
N ILE A 400 -30.01 3.81 -7.85
CA ILE A 400 -29.19 2.60 -7.85
C ILE A 400 -29.08 2.08 -6.41
N ASP A 401 -29.39 0.78 -6.20
CA ASP A 401 -29.30 0.11 -4.92
C ASP A 401 -27.96 -0.60 -4.78
N ILE A 402 -27.07 -0.03 -3.98
CA ILE A 402 -25.78 -0.63 -3.64
C ILE A 402 -25.85 -1.20 -2.22
N LYS A 403 -25.39 -2.44 -2.06
CA LYS A 403 -25.35 -3.16 -0.78
C LYS A 403 -23.93 -3.19 -0.24
N PRO A 404 -23.58 -2.39 0.78
CA PRO A 404 -22.28 -2.48 1.44
C PRO A 404 -22.15 -3.80 2.21
N VAL A 405 -21.07 -4.55 2.00
CA VAL A 405 -20.81 -5.85 2.65
C VAL A 405 -19.39 -5.85 3.23
N GLY A 406 -19.27 -6.00 4.54
CA GLY A 406 -17.98 -6.16 5.21
C GLY A 406 -17.52 -7.61 5.23
N GLY A 407 -16.23 -7.85 5.00
CA GLY A 407 -15.63 -9.18 5.03
C GLY A 407 -14.12 -9.13 5.26
N SER A 408 -13.50 -10.29 5.29
CA SER A 408 -12.04 -10.45 5.18
C SER A 408 -11.61 -10.42 3.70
N TRP A 409 -10.30 -10.36 3.45
CA TRP A 409 -9.79 -10.53 2.09
C TRP A 409 -10.14 -11.93 1.53
N ASP A 410 -10.09 -12.98 2.35
CA ASP A 410 -10.48 -14.34 1.97
C ASP A 410 -11.96 -14.43 1.54
N ASP A 411 -12.85 -13.62 2.14
CA ASP A 411 -14.26 -13.56 1.73
C ASP A 411 -14.43 -12.85 0.38
N MET A 412 -13.56 -11.88 0.08
CA MET A 412 -13.62 -11.08 -1.16
C MET A 412 -12.90 -11.75 -2.33
N ASP A 413 -11.88 -12.54 -2.07
CA ASP A 413 -11.05 -13.16 -3.09
C ASP A 413 -11.86 -13.97 -4.14
N PRO A 414 -12.84 -14.80 -3.77
CA PRO A 414 -13.64 -15.55 -4.74
C PRO A 414 -14.54 -14.70 -5.63
N ILE A 415 -14.84 -13.46 -5.24
CA ILE A 415 -15.82 -12.58 -5.92
C ILE A 415 -15.20 -11.30 -6.47
N LYS A 416 -13.89 -11.12 -6.37
CA LYS A 416 -13.17 -9.89 -6.69
C LYS A 416 -13.34 -9.38 -8.12
N PHE A 417 -13.73 -10.27 -9.05
CA PHE A 417 -14.00 -9.94 -10.44
C PHE A 417 -15.49 -9.86 -10.78
N GLN A 418 -16.38 -9.98 -9.79
CA GLN A 418 -17.85 -10.00 -9.98
C GLN A 418 -18.54 -8.82 -9.30
N GLU A 419 -18.03 -8.36 -8.19
CA GLU A 419 -18.66 -7.34 -7.35
C GLU A 419 -17.75 -6.10 -7.24
N GLY A 420 -18.31 -5.00 -6.78
CA GLY A 420 -17.52 -3.83 -6.44
C GLY A 420 -16.71 -4.10 -5.17
N ILE A 421 -15.45 -3.69 -5.16
CA ILE A 421 -14.60 -3.76 -3.97
C ILE A 421 -13.96 -2.40 -3.73
N VAL A 422 -13.89 -1.98 -2.46
CA VAL A 422 -13.18 -0.77 -2.04
C VAL A 422 -11.70 -1.09 -1.96
N TRP A 423 -10.96 -0.71 -3.00
CA TRP A 423 -9.52 -0.88 -3.13
C TRP A 423 -8.74 0.31 -2.60
N GLY A 424 -7.44 0.12 -2.42
CA GLY A 424 -6.43 1.15 -2.36
C GLY A 424 -5.39 0.90 -3.44
N PHE A 425 -4.95 1.96 -4.10
CA PHE A 425 -3.90 1.94 -5.11
C PHE A 425 -3.00 3.14 -4.87
N GLY A 426 -1.77 3.07 -5.29
CA GLY A 426 -0.85 4.18 -5.19
C GLY A 426 0.58 3.70 -5.13
N SER A 427 1.21 3.62 -6.29
CA SER A 427 2.62 3.29 -6.42
C SER A 427 3.41 4.46 -6.99
N ALA A 428 4.66 4.58 -6.56
CA ALA A 428 5.62 5.47 -7.19
C ALA A 428 6.20 4.86 -8.50
N ASP A 429 5.65 3.73 -8.95
CA ASP A 429 5.94 3.07 -10.22
C ASP A 429 4.76 3.23 -11.18
N PRO A 430 4.93 3.87 -12.36
CA PRO A 430 3.84 4.02 -13.33
C PRO A 430 3.32 2.67 -13.88
N CYS A 431 4.06 1.57 -13.71
CA CYS A 431 3.62 0.22 -14.06
C CYS A 431 2.35 -0.21 -13.31
N GLU A 432 1.97 0.44 -12.21
CA GLU A 432 0.68 0.23 -11.57
C GLU A 432 -0.51 0.40 -12.53
N ILE A 433 -0.37 1.22 -13.57
CA ILE A 433 -1.39 1.39 -14.62
C ILE A 433 -1.55 0.11 -15.45
N GLU A 434 -0.47 -0.68 -15.67
CA GLU A 434 -0.58 -2.03 -16.27
C GLU A 434 -1.43 -2.94 -15.36
N HIS A 435 -1.10 -3.00 -14.06
CA HIS A 435 -1.84 -3.81 -13.10
C HIS A 435 -3.32 -3.40 -12.98
N GLN A 436 -3.60 -2.11 -13.08
CA GLN A 436 -4.98 -1.63 -12.99
C GLN A 436 -5.80 -1.92 -14.26
N TYR A 437 -5.21 -1.85 -15.47
CA TYR A 437 -6.01 -1.73 -16.69
C TYR A 437 -5.61 -2.62 -17.86
N ASP A 438 -4.43 -3.26 -17.87
CA ASP A 438 -4.04 -4.10 -18.98
C ASP A 438 -4.93 -5.35 -19.05
N SER A 439 -5.51 -5.59 -20.22
CA SER A 439 -6.43 -6.71 -20.40
C SER A 439 -5.74 -8.07 -20.29
N ARG A 440 -4.43 -8.12 -20.50
CA ARG A 440 -3.63 -9.35 -20.53
C ARG A 440 -3.26 -9.86 -19.13
N VAL A 441 -3.26 -8.97 -18.13
CA VAL A 441 -3.01 -9.37 -16.73
C VAL A 441 -4.32 -9.59 -15.97
N ALA A 442 -5.47 -9.33 -16.57
CA ALA A 442 -6.77 -9.53 -15.93
C ALA A 442 -6.91 -10.96 -15.38
N GLY A 443 -7.25 -11.05 -14.09
CA GLY A 443 -7.39 -12.33 -13.40
C GLY A 443 -6.12 -12.89 -12.77
N GLN A 444 -4.98 -12.20 -12.91
CA GLN A 444 -3.76 -12.53 -12.19
C GLN A 444 -3.76 -11.81 -10.84
N GLY A 445 -3.76 -12.54 -9.74
CA GLY A 445 -3.83 -11.94 -8.41
C GLY A 445 -5.02 -10.98 -8.27
N TYR A 446 -4.73 -9.70 -8.09
CA TYR A 446 -5.70 -8.59 -7.97
C TYR A 446 -5.67 -7.63 -9.18
N ASP A 447 -5.00 -8.02 -10.27
CA ASP A 447 -4.82 -7.17 -11.44
C ASP A 447 -6.10 -7.06 -12.25
N ASN A 448 -6.36 -5.86 -12.78
CA ASN A 448 -7.52 -5.50 -13.58
C ASN A 448 -8.85 -6.06 -12.99
N PRO A 449 -9.18 -5.71 -11.73
CA PRO A 449 -10.34 -6.30 -11.04
C PRO A 449 -11.68 -5.93 -11.69
N GLU A 450 -11.74 -4.90 -12.49
CA GLU A 450 -12.92 -4.47 -13.25
C GLU A 450 -13.04 -5.18 -14.61
N ILE A 451 -12.06 -6.03 -14.97
CA ILE A 451 -12.04 -6.77 -16.24
C ILE A 451 -12.21 -5.86 -17.44
N LEU A 452 -11.50 -4.74 -17.45
CA LEU A 452 -11.43 -3.85 -18.60
C LEU A 452 -10.73 -4.58 -19.75
N ASN A 453 -11.29 -4.47 -20.96
CA ASN A 453 -10.71 -5.04 -22.17
C ASN A 453 -10.73 -3.97 -23.26
N ASP A 454 -9.64 -3.25 -23.38
CA ASP A 454 -9.46 -2.20 -24.39
C ASP A 454 -8.03 -2.28 -24.98
N SER A 455 -7.94 -2.72 -26.22
CA SER A 455 -6.67 -2.86 -26.94
C SER A 455 -5.91 -1.53 -27.16
N ALA A 456 -6.60 -0.37 -27.08
CA ALA A 456 -5.94 0.92 -27.17
C ALA A 456 -5.23 1.27 -25.85
N VAL A 457 -5.79 0.85 -24.71
CA VAL A 457 -5.14 0.93 -23.40
C VAL A 457 -3.90 0.05 -23.40
N ASP A 458 -4.04 -1.24 -23.79
CA ASP A 458 -2.93 -2.20 -23.85
C ASP A 458 -1.78 -1.68 -24.74
N ALA A 459 -2.11 -1.12 -25.92
CA ALA A 459 -1.10 -0.56 -26.83
C ALA A 459 -0.38 0.68 -26.26
N SER A 460 -1.10 1.51 -25.47
CA SER A 460 -0.50 2.67 -24.81
C SER A 460 0.45 2.25 -23.68
N ILE A 461 0.10 1.19 -22.93
CA ILE A 461 0.95 0.58 -21.91
C ILE A 461 2.24 0.04 -22.53
N ASP A 462 2.14 -0.78 -23.61
CA ASP A 462 3.31 -1.31 -24.32
C ASP A 462 4.22 -0.19 -24.86
N SER A 463 3.60 0.88 -25.39
CA SER A 463 4.34 2.04 -25.86
C SER A 463 5.09 2.74 -24.74
N ALA A 464 4.48 2.90 -23.56
CA ALA A 464 5.09 3.54 -22.41
C ALA A 464 6.29 2.76 -21.88
N MET A 465 6.16 1.43 -21.76
CA MET A 465 7.24 0.53 -21.31
C MET A 465 8.48 0.57 -22.20
N GLY A 466 8.30 0.82 -23.50
CA GLY A 466 9.38 0.90 -24.47
C GLY A 466 10.06 2.27 -24.61
N GLN A 467 9.67 3.26 -23.80
CA GLN A 467 10.23 4.62 -23.79
C GLN A 467 11.15 4.83 -22.60
N GLU A 468 12.03 5.85 -22.66
CA GLU A 468 12.76 6.30 -21.46
C GLU A 468 11.76 6.70 -20.38
N LEU A 469 12.06 6.36 -19.10
CA LEU A 469 11.10 6.44 -18.01
C LEU A 469 10.42 7.82 -17.91
N ASN A 470 11.19 8.91 -17.83
CA ASN A 470 10.60 10.25 -17.69
C ASN A 470 9.84 10.69 -18.97
N ALA A 471 10.32 10.27 -20.14
CA ALA A 471 9.65 10.56 -21.41
C ALA A 471 8.33 9.77 -21.54
N SER A 472 8.22 8.61 -20.88
CA SER A 472 7.04 7.73 -20.90
C SER A 472 5.86 8.27 -20.08
N TYR A 473 6.07 9.19 -19.17
CA TYR A 473 5.02 9.68 -18.25
C TYR A 473 3.77 10.18 -18.97
N SER A 474 3.92 10.90 -20.08
CA SER A 474 2.77 11.34 -20.86
C SER A 474 2.02 10.18 -21.52
N THR A 475 2.71 9.11 -21.89
CA THR A 475 2.12 7.91 -22.47
C THR A 475 1.39 7.09 -21.41
N TRP A 476 1.93 6.98 -20.20
CA TRP A 476 1.24 6.40 -19.04
C TRP A 476 -0.02 7.20 -18.69
N SER A 477 0.06 8.53 -18.65
CA SER A 477 -1.13 9.41 -18.50
C SER A 477 -2.19 9.13 -19.56
N GLN A 478 -1.79 8.90 -20.81
CA GLN A 478 -2.69 8.59 -21.90
C GLN A 478 -3.39 7.25 -21.67
N ALA A 479 -2.66 6.19 -21.30
CA ALA A 479 -3.21 4.87 -21.01
C ALA A 479 -4.27 4.95 -19.89
N ALA A 480 -3.91 5.59 -18.76
CA ALA A 480 -4.82 5.77 -17.64
C ALA A 480 -6.06 6.61 -18.01
N ARG A 481 -5.91 7.66 -18.83
CA ARG A 481 -7.02 8.48 -19.33
C ARG A 481 -7.97 7.67 -20.24
N GLN A 482 -7.42 6.85 -21.13
CA GLN A 482 -8.20 5.97 -22.01
C GLN A 482 -9.00 4.97 -21.17
N ALA A 483 -8.36 4.29 -20.22
CA ALA A 483 -9.03 3.36 -19.31
C ALA A 483 -10.14 4.06 -18.51
N ASN A 484 -9.87 5.21 -17.93
CA ASN A 484 -10.82 5.95 -17.10
C ASN A 484 -12.03 6.47 -17.88
N SER A 485 -11.94 6.59 -19.22
CA SER A 485 -13.08 6.96 -20.07
C SER A 485 -14.19 5.90 -20.09
N HIS A 486 -13.90 4.68 -19.67
CA HIS A 486 -14.88 3.59 -19.51
C HIS A 486 -15.54 3.59 -18.12
N TYR A 487 -15.13 4.51 -17.21
CA TYR A 487 -15.60 4.55 -15.82
C TYR A 487 -15.47 3.20 -15.09
N PRO A 488 -14.30 2.54 -15.15
CA PRO A 488 -14.14 1.19 -14.57
C PRO A 488 -14.07 1.22 -13.05
N PHE A 489 -13.84 2.40 -12.47
CA PHE A 489 -13.81 2.66 -11.04
C PHE A 489 -14.68 3.88 -10.67
N ILE A 490 -15.14 3.91 -9.43
CA ILE A 490 -15.49 5.15 -8.74
C ILE A 490 -14.25 5.53 -7.92
N TRP A 491 -13.35 6.34 -8.49
CA TRP A 491 -12.23 6.91 -7.74
C TRP A 491 -12.77 7.94 -6.76
N ILE A 492 -12.27 7.93 -5.52
CA ILE A 492 -12.78 8.77 -4.43
C ILE A 492 -11.80 9.89 -4.11
N GLY A 493 -10.59 9.53 -3.70
CA GLY A 493 -9.58 10.47 -3.26
C GLY A 493 -8.35 9.77 -2.71
N THR A 494 -7.27 10.52 -2.54
CA THR A 494 -6.14 10.07 -1.73
C THR A 494 -6.51 10.14 -0.26
N MET A 495 -5.90 9.30 0.57
CA MET A 495 -6.01 9.41 2.01
C MET A 495 -4.69 9.86 2.63
N ASP A 496 -4.76 10.66 3.69
CA ASP A 496 -3.58 11.01 4.47
C ASP A 496 -3.33 9.94 5.55
N TYR A 497 -2.07 9.68 5.83
CA TYR A 497 -1.70 8.84 6.96
C TYR A 497 -1.52 9.69 8.21
N THR A 498 -2.18 9.28 9.29
CA THR A 498 -2.27 10.05 10.53
C THR A 498 -1.56 9.34 11.68
N TYR A 499 -0.68 10.08 12.35
CA TYR A 499 0.14 9.57 13.45
C TYR A 499 0.03 10.47 14.67
N PHE A 500 -0.14 9.88 15.85
CA PHE A 500 0.16 10.58 17.09
C PHE A 500 1.63 10.38 17.45
N VAL A 501 2.36 11.50 17.55
CA VAL A 501 3.80 11.55 17.80
C VAL A 501 4.05 12.19 19.15
N ASN A 502 4.87 11.55 20.00
CA ASN A 502 5.26 12.10 21.30
C ASN A 502 6.03 13.41 21.11
N ASP A 503 5.70 14.44 21.89
CA ASP A 503 6.30 15.78 21.79
C ASP A 503 7.82 15.82 21.99
N THR A 504 8.41 14.73 22.48
CA THR A 504 9.87 14.59 22.62
C THR A 504 10.52 13.85 21.44
N LEU A 505 9.75 13.39 20.48
CA LEU A 505 10.23 12.70 19.28
C LEU A 505 10.24 13.68 18.10
N ASN A 506 11.39 13.81 17.44
CA ASN A 506 11.51 14.56 16.19
C ASN A 506 11.63 13.61 15.02
N ILE A 507 10.62 13.65 14.15
CA ILE A 507 10.55 12.94 12.87
C ILE A 507 10.54 13.91 11.69
N SER A 508 11.10 15.09 11.84
CA SER A 508 10.90 16.33 11.05
C SER A 508 11.10 16.21 9.53
N ASN A 509 11.77 15.17 9.06
CA ASN A 509 11.96 15.00 7.62
C ASN A 509 10.94 14.02 7.00
N SER A 510 10.08 13.41 7.80
CA SER A 510 9.08 12.45 7.30
C SER A 510 8.07 13.08 6.34
N THR A 511 7.79 14.38 6.47
CA THR A 511 6.87 15.13 5.58
C THR A 511 7.32 15.23 4.11
N HIS A 512 8.54 14.82 3.80
CA HIS A 512 9.08 14.86 2.44
C HIS A 512 9.07 13.49 1.76
N LEU A 513 8.63 12.44 2.46
CA LEU A 513 8.52 11.10 1.88
C LEU A 513 7.27 11.00 1.01
N ILE A 514 7.33 10.17 -0.02
CA ILE A 514 6.14 9.74 -0.77
C ILE A 514 5.62 8.47 -0.11
N TYR A 515 4.35 8.53 0.32
CA TYR A 515 3.68 7.40 0.95
C TYR A 515 2.82 6.67 -0.10
N PRO A 516 3.27 5.51 -0.61
CA PRO A 516 2.45 4.67 -1.48
C PRO A 516 1.33 4.00 -0.69
N HIS A 517 0.43 3.30 -1.38
CA HIS A 517 -0.56 2.44 -0.73
C HIS A 517 0.14 1.44 0.21
N GLY A 518 -0.29 1.41 1.48
CA GLY A 518 0.32 0.57 2.51
C GLY A 518 1.72 1.00 2.96
N GLY A 519 2.23 2.13 2.49
CA GLY A 519 3.51 2.67 2.92
C GLY A 519 3.55 3.03 4.39
N ASP A 520 4.71 2.89 5.02
CA ASP A 520 4.93 3.28 6.40
C ASP A 520 5.98 4.41 6.55
N ILE A 521 6.19 4.83 7.79
CA ILE A 521 6.95 6.05 8.11
C ILE A 521 8.47 5.84 8.25
N TRP A 522 8.98 4.62 8.05
CA TRP A 522 10.36 4.28 8.37
C TRP A 522 11.44 4.87 7.46
N GLY A 523 11.09 5.40 6.29
CA GLY A 523 12.02 5.78 5.23
C GLY A 523 13.13 6.73 5.64
N ASN A 524 12.96 7.52 6.69
CA ASN A 524 13.96 8.43 7.22
C ASN A 524 14.30 8.21 8.70
N ILE A 525 14.14 6.97 9.20
CA ILE A 525 14.44 6.59 10.59
C ILE A 525 15.83 7.04 11.07
N TYR A 526 16.79 7.19 10.14
CA TYR A 526 18.14 7.68 10.43
C TYR A 526 18.18 9.12 10.96
N ASP A 527 17.13 9.91 10.69
CA ASP A 527 17.02 11.32 11.07
C ASP A 527 16.21 11.51 12.35
N TRP A 528 15.49 10.46 12.77
CA TRP A 528 14.68 10.52 13.98
C TRP A 528 15.54 10.58 15.23
N LYS A 529 15.11 11.39 16.18
CA LYS A 529 15.85 11.57 17.46
C LYS A 529 14.95 12.10 18.55
N ARG A 530 15.35 11.91 19.80
CA ARG A 530 14.75 12.64 20.93
C ARG A 530 15.20 14.10 20.91
N ILE A 531 14.29 14.97 21.28
CA ILE A 531 14.55 16.40 21.49
C ILE A 531 14.15 16.79 22.91
N ASP A 532 14.85 17.79 23.45
CA ASP A 532 14.49 18.34 24.75
C ASP A 532 13.14 19.07 24.66
N SER A 533 12.26 18.82 25.63
CA SER A 533 10.90 19.41 25.70
C SER A 533 10.87 20.95 25.70
N ASN A 534 12.02 21.62 25.80
CA ASN A 534 12.18 23.07 25.68
C ASN A 534 12.34 23.56 24.22
N GLN A 535 12.51 22.66 23.26
CA GLN A 535 12.66 23.01 21.82
C GLN A 535 11.36 22.92 21.03
N THR A 536 10.30 22.36 21.60
CA THR A 536 8.98 22.16 20.96
C THR A 536 8.11 23.42 20.88
N LYS A 537 8.63 24.60 21.26
CA LYS A 537 7.91 25.89 21.22
C LYS A 537 8.57 26.89 20.28
N LYS A 538 8.68 26.55 19.00
CA LYS A 538 8.94 27.57 17.97
C LYS A 538 8.06 27.33 16.77
#